data_8d6b44dee0ad01d1759de82c0e62ccde
#
_entry.id   8d6b44dee0ad01d1759de82c0e62ccde
#
_cell.length_a   1.000
_cell.length_b   1.000
_cell.length_c   1.000
_cell.angle_alpha   90.00
_cell.angle_beta   90.00
_cell.angle_gamma   90.00
#
_symmetry.space_group_name_H-M   'P 1'
#
loop_
_entity.id
_entity.type
_entity.pdbx_description
1 polymer ?
#
loop_
_entity_poly.entity_id
_entity_poly.type
_entity_poly.pdbx_seq_one_letter_code
_entity_poly.pdbx_strand_id
1 'polypeptide(L)'
;MIAPAKLTLSLRVTGVRADGFHLIDAEMVSLDIADELIITDATSTTIVVTGPYADGVPTDETNIVHKALALCGRTAHVSIVKNIPHGGGLGGGSTDAAAVLRWAQFTDVGASATVGADVPFCLVGGRAQVKGIGEIIEPLPFEEKKITLFIPPIHVSTPAVYQAWDRLGGPKGDNGNDLEPAALHAYPELQAWKNSIEDAVQQKAFLAGSGATWFALGHTQLDSARLAGVQVVYASTRPG
;
A
#
# COMPACT_ATOMS: atom_id res chain seq x y z
N MET A 1 17.63 0.70 7.74
CA MET A 1 16.93 1.23 6.55
C MET A 1 15.53 1.65 6.97
N ILE A 2 15.02 2.75 6.42
CA ILE A 2 13.63 3.18 6.63
C ILE A 2 12.82 2.78 5.41
N ALA A 3 11.65 2.20 5.66
CA ALA A 3 10.72 1.68 4.66
C ALA A 3 9.36 2.41 4.80
N PRO A 4 9.16 3.56 4.13
CA PRO A 4 7.97 4.38 4.27
C PRO A 4 6.73 3.71 3.69
N ALA A 5 5.58 3.84 4.36
CA ALA A 5 4.30 3.43 3.79
C ALA A 5 4.00 4.19 2.49
N LYS A 6 3.20 3.56 1.62
CA LYS A 6 2.62 4.24 0.46
C LYS A 6 1.13 4.46 0.65
N LEU A 7 0.59 5.47 0.01
CA LEU A 7 -0.84 5.68 -0.12
C LEU A 7 -1.20 5.95 -1.59
N THR A 8 -2.24 5.28 -2.09
CA THR A 8 -2.81 5.54 -3.40
C THR A 8 -3.89 6.61 -3.25
N LEU A 9 -3.62 7.83 -3.75
CA LEU A 9 -4.55 8.97 -3.67
C LEU A 9 -5.65 8.88 -4.72
N SER A 10 -5.33 8.37 -5.91
CA SER A 10 -6.29 8.11 -6.98
C SER A 10 -5.88 6.87 -7.77
N LEU A 11 -6.84 6.20 -8.39
CA LEU A 11 -6.59 5.02 -9.22
C LEU A 11 -7.63 4.94 -10.34
N ARG A 12 -7.16 4.96 -11.58
CA ARG A 12 -7.97 4.68 -12.76
C ARG A 12 -7.52 3.37 -13.38
N VAL A 13 -8.45 2.54 -13.79
CA VAL A 13 -8.18 1.35 -14.60
C VAL A 13 -8.31 1.76 -16.06
N THR A 14 -7.19 1.70 -16.78
CA THR A 14 -7.09 2.19 -18.17
C THR A 14 -7.21 1.09 -19.21
N GLY A 15 -7.13 -0.17 -18.80
CA GLY A 15 -7.26 -1.32 -19.67
C GLY A 15 -6.93 -2.63 -18.98
N VAL A 16 -7.07 -3.72 -19.71
CA VAL A 16 -6.70 -5.07 -19.27
C VAL A 16 -5.78 -5.67 -20.33
N ARG A 17 -4.61 -6.19 -19.91
CA ARG A 17 -3.66 -6.88 -20.79
C ARG A 17 -4.17 -8.27 -21.16
N ALA A 18 -3.62 -8.83 -22.23
CA ALA A 18 -3.99 -10.17 -22.71
C ALA A 18 -3.72 -11.30 -21.69
N ASP A 19 -2.79 -11.06 -20.75
CA ASP A 19 -2.48 -11.97 -19.65
C ASP A 19 -3.36 -11.77 -18.40
N GLY A 20 -4.36 -10.87 -18.48
CA GLY A 20 -5.33 -10.60 -17.42
C GLY A 20 -4.90 -9.54 -16.40
N PHE A 21 -3.71 -8.97 -16.51
CA PHE A 21 -3.31 -7.86 -15.65
C PHE A 21 -4.01 -6.55 -16.03
N HIS A 22 -4.50 -5.83 -15.03
CA HIS A 22 -5.12 -4.53 -15.21
C HIS A 22 -4.07 -3.44 -15.33
N LEU A 23 -4.23 -2.59 -16.35
CA LEU A 23 -3.42 -1.39 -16.51
C LEU A 23 -4.02 -0.28 -15.67
N ILE A 24 -3.20 0.40 -14.90
CA ILE A 24 -3.61 1.49 -14.01
C ILE A 24 -3.00 2.82 -14.43
N ASP A 25 -3.62 3.88 -13.97
CA ASP A 25 -3.11 5.25 -13.92
C ASP A 25 -3.47 5.79 -12.53
N ALA A 26 -2.47 5.85 -11.63
CA ALA A 26 -2.66 6.08 -10.21
C ALA A 26 -1.69 7.12 -9.67
N GLU A 27 -2.16 8.04 -8.84
CA GLU A 27 -1.29 8.91 -8.05
C GLU A 27 -0.98 8.23 -6.72
N MET A 28 0.30 8.06 -6.44
CA MET A 28 0.79 7.50 -5.18
C MET A 28 1.72 8.45 -4.45
N VAL A 29 1.70 8.37 -3.11
CA VAL A 29 2.57 9.16 -2.23
C VAL A 29 3.20 8.28 -1.16
N SER A 30 4.43 8.63 -0.75
CA SER A 30 5.04 8.09 0.47
C SER A 30 4.56 8.84 1.69
N LEU A 31 4.39 8.12 2.81
CA LEU A 31 3.98 8.68 4.10
C LEU A 31 5.13 8.69 5.09
N ASP A 32 5.00 9.50 6.16
CA ASP A 32 5.96 9.61 7.27
C ASP A 32 5.89 8.44 8.27
N ILE A 33 4.88 7.56 8.18
CA ILE A 33 4.87 6.27 8.88
C ILE A 33 5.73 5.26 8.13
N ALA A 34 6.57 4.50 8.83
CA ALA A 34 7.53 3.61 8.20
C ALA A 34 7.87 2.39 9.04
N ASP A 35 8.14 1.28 8.39
CA ASP A 35 8.83 0.14 8.98
C ASP A 35 10.33 0.42 9.05
N GLU A 36 11.02 -0.26 9.95
CA GLU A 36 12.47 -0.13 10.11
C GLU A 36 13.15 -1.48 9.87
N LEU A 37 14.20 -1.48 9.05
CA LEU A 37 14.95 -2.70 8.74
C LEU A 37 16.42 -2.56 9.11
N ILE A 38 16.95 -3.61 9.74
CA ILE A 38 18.38 -3.86 9.88
C ILE A 38 18.71 -5.05 9.00
N ILE A 39 19.61 -4.84 8.03
CA ILE A 39 19.98 -5.84 7.01
C ILE A 39 21.49 -6.03 7.07
N THR A 40 21.91 -7.29 7.24
CA THR A 40 23.32 -7.67 7.26
C THR A 40 23.55 -8.87 6.36
N ASP A 41 24.67 -8.88 5.61
CA ASP A 41 25.05 -10.01 4.80
C ASP A 41 25.15 -11.29 5.64
N ALA A 42 24.66 -12.40 5.09
CA ALA A 42 24.70 -13.70 5.74
C ALA A 42 24.86 -14.83 4.71
N THR A 43 25.28 -16.00 5.14
CA THR A 43 25.41 -17.19 4.28
C THR A 43 24.05 -17.84 3.95
N SER A 44 23.03 -17.53 4.73
CA SER A 44 21.64 -17.97 4.50
C SER A 44 20.67 -16.85 4.88
N THR A 45 19.52 -16.80 4.22
CA THR A 45 18.49 -15.82 4.56
C THR A 45 17.75 -16.22 5.83
N THR A 46 17.64 -15.25 6.74
CA THR A 46 16.79 -15.34 7.93
C THR A 46 16.03 -14.02 8.12
N ILE A 47 14.75 -14.10 8.48
CA ILE A 47 13.89 -12.93 8.73
C ILE A 47 13.37 -12.99 10.16
N VAL A 48 13.53 -11.91 10.88
CA VAL A 48 12.96 -11.70 12.22
C VAL A 48 12.01 -10.50 12.13
N VAL A 49 10.79 -10.66 12.62
CA VAL A 49 9.76 -9.62 12.59
C VAL A 49 9.33 -9.30 14.00
N THR A 50 9.31 -8.02 14.33
CA THR A 50 8.88 -7.46 15.63
C THR A 50 8.03 -6.21 15.39
N GLY A 51 7.54 -5.60 16.46
CA GLY A 51 6.75 -4.35 16.38
C GLY A 51 5.25 -4.58 16.53
N PRO A 52 4.47 -3.48 16.59
CA PRO A 52 3.04 -3.53 16.88
C PRO A 52 2.20 -4.26 15.81
N TYR A 53 2.72 -4.41 14.60
CA TYR A 53 2.05 -5.08 13.48
C TYR A 53 2.83 -6.32 12.99
N ALA A 54 3.57 -6.98 13.87
CA ALA A 54 4.33 -8.19 13.54
C ALA A 54 3.44 -9.44 13.37
N ASP A 55 2.31 -9.48 14.06
CA ASP A 55 1.43 -10.65 14.08
C ASP A 55 0.94 -10.99 12.65
N GLY A 56 1.06 -12.27 12.26
CA GLY A 56 0.64 -12.75 10.94
C GLY A 56 1.61 -12.42 9.79
N VAL A 57 2.71 -11.71 10.04
CA VAL A 57 3.75 -11.48 9.02
C VAL A 57 4.63 -12.73 8.92
N PRO A 58 4.71 -13.40 7.75
CA PRO A 58 5.53 -14.61 7.61
C PRO A 58 7.02 -14.28 7.75
N THR A 59 7.79 -15.23 8.28
CA THR A 59 9.25 -15.13 8.39
C THR A 59 9.97 -16.15 7.49
N ASP A 60 9.21 -16.94 6.74
CA ASP A 60 9.68 -17.95 5.81
C ASP A 60 9.76 -17.42 4.36
N GLU A 61 9.96 -18.31 3.40
CA GLU A 61 10.10 -18.02 1.97
C GLU A 61 8.87 -17.32 1.33
N THR A 62 7.73 -17.35 2.01
CA THR A 62 6.52 -16.66 1.54
C THR A 62 6.56 -15.15 1.77
N ASN A 63 7.47 -14.67 2.65
CA ASN A 63 7.68 -13.24 2.84
C ASN A 63 8.27 -12.60 1.56
N ILE A 64 7.69 -11.49 1.14
CA ILE A 64 8.11 -10.77 -0.08
C ILE A 64 9.58 -10.30 -0.03
N VAL A 65 10.16 -10.14 1.15
CA VAL A 65 11.59 -9.82 1.35
C VAL A 65 12.49 -10.93 0.80
N HIS A 66 12.09 -12.21 0.90
CA HIS A 66 12.82 -13.32 0.26
C HIS A 66 12.88 -13.15 -1.27
N LYS A 67 11.77 -12.73 -1.90
CA LYS A 67 11.74 -12.47 -3.36
C LYS A 67 12.66 -11.32 -3.75
N ALA A 68 12.71 -10.26 -2.93
CA ALA A 68 13.61 -9.13 -3.15
C ALA A 68 15.09 -9.54 -3.06
N LEU A 69 15.46 -10.32 -2.05
CA LEU A 69 16.81 -10.88 -1.90
C LEU A 69 17.18 -11.80 -3.08
N ALA A 70 16.26 -12.67 -3.50
CA ALA A 70 16.47 -13.56 -4.64
C ALA A 70 16.68 -12.78 -5.94
N LEU A 71 15.90 -11.71 -6.19
CA LEU A 71 16.07 -10.83 -7.35
C LEU A 71 17.47 -10.20 -7.40
N CYS A 72 18.05 -9.88 -6.24
CA CYS A 72 19.40 -9.31 -6.12
C CYS A 72 20.51 -10.36 -6.09
N GLY A 73 20.19 -11.67 -6.06
CA GLY A 73 21.16 -12.73 -5.89
C GLY A 73 21.89 -12.66 -4.53
N ARG A 74 21.19 -12.19 -3.46
CA ARG A 74 21.76 -11.98 -2.12
C ARG A 74 21.09 -12.85 -1.07
N THR A 75 21.84 -13.13 -0.02
CA THR A 75 21.32 -13.71 1.23
C THR A 75 21.67 -12.79 2.40
N ALA A 76 20.75 -12.62 3.34
CA ALA A 76 20.93 -11.70 4.45
C ALA A 76 20.16 -12.11 5.70
N HIS A 77 20.62 -11.65 6.85
CA HIS A 77 19.81 -11.57 8.06
C HIS A 77 19.06 -10.24 8.04
N VAL A 78 17.72 -10.30 8.08
CA VAL A 78 16.85 -9.14 8.02
C VAL A 78 15.99 -9.08 9.28
N SER A 79 16.18 -8.03 10.09
CA SER A 79 15.30 -7.71 11.22
C SER A 79 14.37 -6.59 10.80
N ILE A 80 13.06 -6.80 10.96
CA ILE A 80 12.01 -5.86 10.57
C ILE A 80 11.21 -5.47 11.81
N VAL A 81 11.09 -4.16 12.06
CA VAL A 81 10.15 -3.60 13.02
C VAL A 81 8.94 -3.08 12.26
N LYS A 82 7.80 -3.77 12.40
CA LYS A 82 6.56 -3.44 11.69
C LYS A 82 5.78 -2.36 12.42
N ASN A 83 5.82 -1.14 11.86
CA ASN A 83 5.09 0.04 12.32
C ASN A 83 3.95 0.44 11.35
N ILE A 84 3.93 -0.14 10.14
CA ILE A 84 2.86 0.09 9.16
C ILE A 84 1.76 -0.93 9.41
N PRO A 85 0.50 -0.49 9.62
CA PRO A 85 -0.64 -1.41 9.72
C PRO A 85 -0.76 -2.31 8.49
N HIS A 86 -0.83 -3.62 8.70
CA HIS A 86 -0.94 -4.58 7.60
C HIS A 86 -2.40 -4.81 7.18
N GLY A 87 -2.60 -5.30 5.96
CA GLY A 87 -3.94 -5.60 5.41
C GLY A 87 -4.71 -4.38 4.92
N GLY A 88 -4.17 -3.16 5.09
CA GLY A 88 -4.84 -1.91 4.74
C GLY A 88 -4.46 -1.30 3.38
N GLY A 89 -3.69 -1.97 2.53
CA GLY A 89 -3.27 -1.38 1.25
C GLY A 89 -2.20 -0.28 1.35
N LEU A 90 -1.53 -0.16 2.52
CA LEU A 90 -0.47 0.84 2.77
C LEU A 90 0.93 0.39 2.33
N GLY A 91 1.04 -0.77 1.68
CA GLY A 91 2.25 -1.24 1.04
C GLY A 91 3.39 -1.68 1.97
N GLY A 92 3.11 -2.03 3.23
CA GLY A 92 4.14 -2.38 4.22
C GLY A 92 5.12 -3.45 3.74
N GLY A 93 4.64 -4.58 3.18
CA GLY A 93 5.53 -5.61 2.62
C GLY A 93 6.31 -5.12 1.39
N SER A 94 5.66 -4.35 0.50
CA SER A 94 6.31 -3.82 -0.71
C SER A 94 7.43 -2.83 -0.37
N THR A 95 7.23 -2.02 0.68
CA THR A 95 8.26 -1.08 1.11
C THR A 95 9.42 -1.76 1.84
N ASP A 96 9.15 -2.87 2.58
CA ASP A 96 10.21 -3.71 3.15
C ASP A 96 11.07 -4.34 2.04
N ALA A 97 10.42 -4.89 1.01
CA ALA A 97 11.12 -5.41 -0.17
C ALA A 97 11.94 -4.32 -0.88
N ALA A 98 11.37 -3.12 -1.06
CA ALA A 98 12.08 -1.98 -1.64
C ALA A 98 13.29 -1.54 -0.79
N ALA A 99 13.19 -1.59 0.54
CA ALA A 99 14.33 -1.32 1.43
C ALA A 99 15.48 -2.32 1.23
N VAL A 100 15.15 -3.60 1.03
CA VAL A 100 16.14 -4.64 0.67
C VAL A 100 16.77 -4.35 -0.68
N LEU A 101 15.98 -4.00 -1.69
CA LEU A 101 16.50 -3.64 -3.02
C LEU A 101 17.45 -2.42 -2.95
N ARG A 102 17.09 -1.38 -2.19
CA ARG A 102 17.98 -0.23 -1.94
C ARG A 102 19.26 -0.63 -1.22
N TRP A 103 19.19 -1.48 -0.20
CA TRP A 103 20.35 -2.01 0.49
C TRP A 103 21.29 -2.76 -0.46
N ALA A 104 20.73 -3.56 -1.37
CA ALA A 104 21.48 -4.29 -2.39
C ALA A 104 21.94 -3.42 -3.57
N GLN A 105 21.66 -2.12 -3.57
CA GLN A 105 21.94 -1.17 -4.66
C GLN A 105 21.31 -1.57 -6.00
N PHE A 106 20.13 -2.18 -5.95
CA PHE A 106 19.38 -2.58 -7.14
C PHE A 106 18.75 -1.35 -7.81
N THR A 107 18.99 -1.19 -9.12
CA THR A 107 18.62 0.03 -9.89
C THR A 107 17.55 -0.18 -10.96
N ASP A 108 17.24 -1.42 -11.32
CA ASP A 108 16.22 -1.71 -12.33
C ASP A 108 14.81 -1.64 -11.70
N VAL A 109 14.23 -0.43 -11.72
CA VAL A 109 12.90 -0.16 -11.17
C VAL A 109 11.85 -1.03 -11.84
N GLY A 110 11.90 -1.22 -13.17
CA GLY A 110 10.94 -2.02 -13.90
C GLY A 110 10.98 -3.50 -13.49
N ALA A 111 12.18 -4.07 -13.36
CA ALA A 111 12.33 -5.45 -12.92
C ALA A 111 11.85 -5.69 -11.47
N SER A 112 11.84 -4.66 -10.61
CA SER A 112 11.35 -4.77 -9.24
C SER A 112 9.86 -5.10 -9.15
N ALA A 113 9.07 -4.85 -10.23
CA ALA A 113 7.67 -5.23 -10.32
C ALA A 113 7.44 -6.76 -10.25
N THR A 114 8.46 -7.57 -10.56
CA THR A 114 8.40 -9.03 -10.42
C THR A 114 8.31 -9.49 -8.96
N VAL A 115 8.77 -8.65 -8.04
CA VAL A 115 8.66 -8.86 -6.59
C VAL A 115 7.24 -8.55 -6.11
N GLY A 116 6.66 -7.44 -6.62
CA GLY A 116 5.29 -7.02 -6.32
C GLY A 116 4.96 -5.69 -7.00
N ALA A 117 3.70 -5.49 -7.40
CA ALA A 117 3.25 -4.34 -8.19
C ALA A 117 3.52 -2.96 -7.55
N ASP A 118 3.51 -2.87 -6.22
CA ASP A 118 3.80 -1.61 -5.50
C ASP A 118 5.30 -1.39 -5.22
N VAL A 119 6.16 -2.41 -5.47
CA VAL A 119 7.60 -2.33 -5.16
C VAL A 119 8.33 -1.26 -5.98
N PRO A 120 8.04 -1.09 -7.30
CA PRO A 120 8.65 -0.01 -8.09
C PRO A 120 8.41 1.38 -7.49
N PHE A 121 7.16 1.68 -7.10
CA PHE A 121 6.87 2.94 -6.44
C PHE A 121 7.60 3.06 -5.10
N CYS A 122 7.57 2.03 -4.26
CA CYS A 122 8.26 2.02 -2.95
C CYS A 122 9.78 2.15 -3.10
N LEU A 123 10.36 1.74 -4.22
CA LEU A 123 11.79 1.87 -4.51
C LEU A 123 12.18 3.33 -4.83
N VAL A 124 11.32 4.04 -5.58
CA VAL A 124 11.50 5.45 -5.96
C VAL A 124 11.07 6.39 -4.84
N GLY A 125 9.90 6.16 -4.27
CA GLY A 125 9.32 6.97 -3.18
C GLY A 125 8.79 8.34 -3.62
N GLY A 126 8.44 9.16 -2.64
CA GLY A 126 7.95 10.51 -2.84
C GLY A 126 6.51 10.58 -3.35
N ARG A 127 6.26 11.37 -4.39
CA ARG A 127 4.98 11.48 -5.10
C ARG A 127 5.19 11.13 -6.56
N ALA A 128 4.38 10.27 -7.12
CA ALA A 128 4.50 9.86 -8.50
C ALA A 128 3.16 9.47 -9.14
N GLN A 129 3.09 9.64 -10.46
CA GLN A 129 2.12 8.96 -11.32
C GLN A 129 2.64 7.56 -11.61
N VAL A 130 1.83 6.55 -11.29
CA VAL A 130 2.16 5.13 -11.42
C VAL A 130 1.28 4.54 -12.50
N LYS A 131 1.89 3.97 -13.54
CA LYS A 131 1.20 3.43 -14.71
C LYS A 131 1.60 1.99 -15.00
N GLY A 132 0.98 1.43 -16.07
CA GLY A 132 1.19 0.03 -16.42
C GLY A 132 0.50 -0.89 -15.42
N ILE A 133 1.18 -1.94 -14.98
CA ILE A 133 0.75 -2.81 -13.88
C ILE A 133 1.35 -2.36 -12.53
N GLY A 134 2.00 -1.17 -12.48
CA GLY A 134 2.73 -0.60 -11.34
C GLY A 134 4.21 -0.35 -11.62
N GLU A 135 4.72 -0.72 -12.79
CA GLU A 135 6.15 -0.68 -13.16
C GLU A 135 6.61 0.65 -13.75
N ILE A 136 5.70 1.50 -14.23
CA ILE A 136 6.03 2.78 -14.84
C ILE A 136 5.85 3.87 -13.78
N ILE A 137 6.94 4.47 -13.33
CA ILE A 137 6.95 5.49 -12.28
C ILE A 137 7.37 6.82 -12.89
N GLU A 138 6.47 7.79 -12.88
CA GLU A 138 6.71 9.18 -13.32
C GLU A 138 6.71 10.08 -12.09
N PRO A 139 7.88 10.51 -11.56
CA PRO A 139 7.93 11.36 -10.37
C PRO A 139 7.18 12.68 -10.57
N LEU A 140 6.46 13.10 -9.54
CA LEU A 140 5.76 14.39 -9.47
C LEU A 140 6.41 15.30 -8.42
N PRO A 141 6.25 16.62 -8.54
CA PRO A 141 6.69 17.54 -7.50
C PRO A 141 6.10 17.18 -6.14
N PHE A 142 6.93 17.27 -5.10
CA PHE A 142 6.47 17.03 -3.74
C PHE A 142 5.37 18.05 -3.37
N GLU A 143 4.35 17.54 -2.70
CA GLU A 143 3.26 18.34 -2.14
C GLU A 143 2.99 17.84 -0.72
N GLU A 144 3.15 18.72 0.26
CA GLU A 144 2.85 18.37 1.64
C GLU A 144 1.34 18.25 1.83
N LYS A 145 0.89 17.07 2.26
CA LYS A 145 -0.51 16.79 2.61
C LYS A 145 -0.55 16.15 3.98
N LYS A 146 -1.40 16.68 4.85
CA LYS A 146 -1.81 16.01 6.10
C LYS A 146 -2.93 15.04 5.76
N ILE A 147 -2.87 13.85 6.31
CA ILE A 147 -3.79 12.75 5.97
C ILE A 147 -4.19 12.05 7.26
N THR A 148 -5.49 11.79 7.41
CA THR A 148 -6.00 10.89 8.43
C THR A 148 -6.38 9.57 7.78
N LEU A 149 -5.76 8.48 8.22
CA LEU A 149 -6.04 7.11 7.76
C LEU A 149 -7.02 6.45 8.72
N PHE A 150 -7.95 5.71 8.15
CA PHE A 150 -8.96 4.90 8.87
C PHE A 150 -8.81 3.46 8.40
N ILE A 151 -8.44 2.57 9.32
CA ILE A 151 -8.14 1.17 9.03
C ILE A 151 -9.19 0.31 9.73
N PRO A 152 -10.26 -0.09 9.02
CA PRO A 152 -11.26 -1.00 9.57
C PRO A 152 -10.66 -2.39 9.84
N PRO A 153 -11.21 -3.16 10.79
CA PRO A 153 -10.72 -4.49 11.13
C PRO A 153 -11.20 -5.56 10.13
N ILE A 154 -11.03 -5.30 8.83
CA ILE A 154 -11.37 -6.25 7.76
C ILE A 154 -10.18 -6.43 6.81
N HIS A 155 -10.08 -7.62 6.25
CA HIS A 155 -9.08 -7.92 5.22
C HIS A 155 -9.73 -7.91 3.84
N VAL A 156 -9.19 -7.10 2.93
CA VAL A 156 -9.62 -7.02 1.53
C VAL A 156 -8.58 -7.63 0.62
N SER A 157 -9.00 -8.62 -0.17
CA SER A 157 -8.14 -9.24 -1.18
C SER A 157 -8.13 -8.40 -2.46
N THR A 158 -7.00 -7.82 -2.81
CA THR A 158 -6.81 -7.06 -4.06
C THR A 158 -7.24 -7.85 -5.31
N PRO A 159 -6.85 -9.14 -5.49
CA PRO A 159 -7.34 -9.93 -6.60
C PRO A 159 -8.86 -10.09 -6.65
N ALA A 160 -9.52 -10.23 -5.48
CA ALA A 160 -10.98 -10.36 -5.43
C ALA A 160 -11.69 -9.06 -5.87
N VAL A 161 -11.11 -7.90 -5.54
CA VAL A 161 -11.63 -6.59 -5.96
C VAL A 161 -11.49 -6.41 -7.47
N TYR A 162 -10.35 -6.73 -8.06
CA TYR A 162 -10.18 -6.68 -9.52
C TYR A 162 -11.13 -7.64 -10.26
N GLN A 163 -11.32 -8.86 -9.75
CA GLN A 163 -12.30 -9.80 -10.30
C GLN A 163 -13.74 -9.27 -10.18
N ALA A 164 -14.07 -8.56 -9.11
CA ALA A 164 -15.37 -7.90 -8.98
C ALA A 164 -15.51 -6.76 -9.98
N TRP A 165 -14.44 -5.98 -10.20
CA TRP A 165 -14.39 -4.90 -11.18
C TRP A 165 -14.68 -5.44 -12.60
N ASP A 166 -14.06 -6.56 -12.99
CA ASP A 166 -14.32 -7.24 -14.26
C ASP A 166 -15.77 -7.70 -14.40
N ARG A 167 -16.32 -8.36 -13.35
CA ARG A 167 -17.72 -8.84 -13.34
C ARG A 167 -18.74 -7.70 -13.43
N LEU A 168 -18.41 -6.53 -12.92
CA LEU A 168 -19.25 -5.33 -13.00
C LEU A 168 -19.12 -4.58 -14.33
N GLY A 169 -18.30 -5.05 -15.27
CA GLY A 169 -18.09 -4.44 -16.57
C GLY A 169 -17.22 -3.18 -16.54
N GLY A 170 -16.31 -3.09 -15.59
CA GLY A 170 -15.35 -2.00 -15.52
C GLY A 170 -15.91 -0.68 -15.01
N PRO A 171 -16.53 -0.63 -13.83
CA PRO A 171 -17.14 0.60 -13.32
C PRO A 171 -16.08 1.68 -13.08
N LYS A 172 -16.50 2.93 -13.14
CA LYS A 172 -15.70 4.08 -12.74
C LYS A 172 -16.16 4.62 -11.40
N GLY A 173 -15.20 4.95 -10.54
CA GLY A 173 -15.49 5.51 -9.24
C GLY A 173 -15.58 7.02 -9.26
N ASP A 174 -16.59 7.58 -8.62
CA ASP A 174 -16.85 9.02 -8.55
C ASP A 174 -15.81 9.78 -7.69
N ASN A 175 -15.15 9.05 -6.77
CA ASN A 175 -14.15 9.60 -5.83
C ASN A 175 -12.70 9.49 -6.35
N GLY A 176 -12.48 9.32 -7.65
CA GLY A 176 -11.14 9.20 -8.22
C GLY A 176 -10.52 7.80 -8.12
N ASN A 177 -11.26 6.81 -7.62
CA ASN A 177 -10.80 5.42 -7.51
C ASN A 177 -11.79 4.46 -8.19
N ASP A 178 -11.40 3.92 -9.36
CA ASP A 178 -12.25 3.01 -10.14
C ASP A 178 -12.46 1.64 -9.46
N LEU A 179 -11.66 1.30 -8.47
CA LEU A 179 -11.84 0.08 -7.68
C LEU A 179 -12.86 0.23 -6.54
N GLU A 180 -13.22 1.46 -6.14
CA GLU A 180 -14.16 1.66 -5.02
C GLU A 180 -15.51 0.97 -5.23
N PRO A 181 -16.22 1.11 -6.37
CA PRO A 181 -17.48 0.40 -6.59
C PRO A 181 -17.33 -1.13 -6.51
N ALA A 182 -16.23 -1.65 -7.02
CA ALA A 182 -15.94 -3.09 -6.99
C ALA A 182 -15.58 -3.59 -5.59
N ALA A 183 -14.84 -2.80 -4.82
CA ALA A 183 -14.53 -3.11 -3.42
C ALA A 183 -15.80 -3.13 -2.57
N LEU A 184 -16.69 -2.15 -2.72
CA LEU A 184 -17.98 -2.09 -2.03
C LEU A 184 -18.91 -3.25 -2.42
N HIS A 185 -18.84 -3.72 -3.68
CA HIS A 185 -19.60 -4.88 -4.14
C HIS A 185 -19.05 -6.20 -3.56
N ALA A 186 -17.71 -6.37 -3.56
CA ALA A 186 -17.07 -7.58 -3.05
C ALA A 186 -17.09 -7.68 -1.52
N TYR A 187 -17.09 -6.55 -0.84
CA TYR A 187 -17.04 -6.40 0.63
C TYR A 187 -18.07 -5.36 1.06
N PRO A 188 -19.39 -5.71 1.13
CA PRO A 188 -20.46 -4.75 1.43
C PRO A 188 -20.31 -4.03 2.77
N GLU A 189 -19.62 -4.64 3.74
CA GLU A 189 -19.30 -4.03 5.04
C GLU A 189 -18.45 -2.76 4.92
N LEU A 190 -17.69 -2.59 3.85
CA LEU A 190 -16.93 -1.35 3.57
C LEU A 190 -17.84 -0.12 3.47
N GLN A 191 -19.09 -0.29 2.98
CA GLN A 191 -20.04 0.82 2.88
C GLN A 191 -20.44 1.35 4.28
N ALA A 192 -20.65 0.46 5.24
CA ALA A 192 -20.96 0.87 6.60
C ALA A 192 -19.80 1.64 7.24
N TRP A 193 -18.56 1.17 7.02
CA TRP A 193 -17.37 1.87 7.50
C TRP A 193 -17.20 3.24 6.84
N LYS A 194 -17.38 3.33 5.51
CA LYS A 194 -17.35 4.61 4.80
C LYS A 194 -18.31 5.62 5.42
N ASN A 195 -19.58 5.23 5.58
CA ASN A 195 -20.60 6.10 6.14
C ASN A 195 -20.23 6.56 7.57
N SER A 196 -19.79 5.64 8.42
CA SER A 196 -19.39 5.97 9.79
C SER A 196 -18.19 6.92 9.85
N ILE A 197 -17.22 6.73 8.93
CA ILE A 197 -16.04 7.61 8.81
C ILE A 197 -16.47 9.00 8.34
N GLU A 198 -17.25 9.10 7.25
CA GLU A 198 -17.72 10.37 6.72
C GLU A 198 -18.57 11.15 7.72
N ASP A 199 -19.43 10.44 8.50
CA ASP A 199 -20.19 11.03 9.60
C ASP A 199 -19.30 11.54 10.74
N ALA A 200 -18.21 10.83 11.04
CA ALA A 200 -17.28 11.23 12.10
C ALA A 200 -16.41 12.42 11.70
N VAL A 201 -15.98 12.50 10.43
CA VAL A 201 -15.08 13.56 9.94
C VAL A 201 -15.81 14.73 9.29
N GLN A 202 -17.11 14.59 8.99
CA GLN A 202 -17.93 15.58 8.27
C GLN A 202 -17.34 16.01 6.92
N GLN A 203 -16.66 15.06 6.24
CA GLN A 203 -16.09 15.23 4.91
C GLN A 203 -16.02 13.89 4.18
N LYS A 204 -15.74 13.91 2.88
CA LYS A 204 -15.58 12.68 2.09
C LYS A 204 -14.40 11.85 2.57
N ALA A 205 -14.60 10.53 2.64
CA ALA A 205 -13.56 9.53 2.79
C ALA A 205 -13.27 8.88 1.43
N PHE A 206 -11.99 8.65 1.17
CA PHE A 206 -11.48 8.06 -0.07
C PHE A 206 -10.90 6.68 0.21
N LEU A 207 -11.20 5.70 -0.64
CA LEU A 207 -10.65 4.35 -0.52
C LEU A 207 -9.20 4.34 -1.04
N ALA A 208 -8.27 3.81 -0.25
CA ALA A 208 -6.87 3.65 -0.63
C ALA A 208 -6.68 2.41 -1.51
N GLY A 209 -6.55 2.60 -2.83
CA GLY A 209 -6.40 1.50 -3.78
C GLY A 209 -7.59 0.53 -3.74
N SER A 210 -7.34 -0.76 -3.51
CA SER A 210 -8.39 -1.79 -3.34
C SER A 210 -9.02 -1.83 -1.94
N GLY A 211 -8.48 -1.08 -0.97
CA GLY A 211 -8.93 -1.09 0.43
C GLY A 211 -8.08 -2.04 1.30
N ALA A 212 -8.42 -2.25 2.59
CA ALA A 212 -9.60 -1.75 3.32
C ALA A 212 -9.47 -0.31 3.85
N THR A 213 -8.28 0.30 3.82
CA THR A 213 -8.03 1.63 4.39
C THR A 213 -8.81 2.69 3.63
N TRP A 214 -9.45 3.57 4.41
CA TRP A 214 -10.00 4.84 3.96
C TRP A 214 -9.09 5.98 4.40
N PHE A 215 -9.11 7.09 3.69
CA PHE A 215 -8.40 8.29 4.13
C PHE A 215 -9.23 9.56 3.91
N ALA A 216 -8.92 10.56 4.71
CA ALA A 216 -9.41 11.92 4.53
C ALA A 216 -8.23 12.90 4.52
N LEU A 217 -8.37 14.01 3.80
CA LEU A 217 -7.35 15.06 3.80
C LEU A 217 -7.45 15.90 5.07
N GLY A 218 -6.29 16.26 5.63
CA GLY A 218 -6.16 16.97 6.89
C GLY A 218 -6.01 16.03 8.09
N HIS A 219 -5.61 16.64 9.23
CA HIS A 219 -5.65 15.98 10.53
C HIS A 219 -6.93 16.41 11.25
N THR A 220 -7.94 15.55 11.23
CA THR A 220 -9.23 15.80 11.87
C THR A 220 -9.18 15.27 13.30
N GLN A 221 -9.44 16.15 14.30
CA GLN A 221 -9.67 15.67 15.66
C GLN A 221 -11.00 14.90 15.70
N LEU A 222 -10.94 13.65 16.11
CA LEU A 222 -12.06 12.74 16.14
C LEU A 222 -12.43 12.36 17.57
N ASP A 223 -13.71 12.25 17.81
CA ASP A 223 -14.20 11.48 18.94
C ASP A 223 -14.06 9.99 18.58
N SER A 224 -13.01 9.35 19.12
CA SER A 224 -12.70 7.94 18.85
C SER A 224 -13.84 6.98 19.23
N ALA A 225 -14.77 7.42 20.11
CA ALA A 225 -15.96 6.63 20.47
C ALA A 225 -16.91 6.41 19.28
N ARG A 226 -16.87 7.27 18.26
CA ARG A 226 -17.72 7.15 17.06
C ARG A 226 -17.20 6.13 16.04
N LEU A 227 -15.94 5.71 16.16
CA LEU A 227 -15.27 4.80 15.22
C LEU A 227 -14.76 3.55 15.96
N ALA A 228 -15.61 2.97 16.81
CA ALA A 228 -15.27 1.77 17.56
C ALA A 228 -14.78 0.65 16.61
N GLY A 229 -13.57 0.14 16.85
CA GLY A 229 -12.93 -0.90 16.05
C GLY A 229 -12.13 -0.39 14.84
N VAL A 230 -12.23 0.89 14.47
CA VAL A 230 -11.39 1.47 13.42
C VAL A 230 -10.10 2.00 14.05
N GLN A 231 -8.96 1.60 13.51
CA GLN A 231 -7.71 2.25 13.87
C GLN A 231 -7.57 3.55 13.09
N VAL A 232 -7.30 4.65 13.81
CA VAL A 232 -7.05 5.98 13.23
C VAL A 232 -5.57 6.30 13.32
N VAL A 233 -4.96 6.66 12.19
CA VAL A 233 -3.54 7.03 12.12
C VAL A 233 -3.42 8.38 11.41
N TYR A 234 -2.70 9.30 12.05
CA TYR A 234 -2.36 10.59 11.43
C TYR A 234 -1.01 10.47 10.74
N ALA A 235 -0.96 10.88 9.49
CA ALA A 235 0.23 10.82 8.67
C ALA A 235 0.38 12.10 7.82
N SER A 236 1.57 12.31 7.32
CA SER A 236 1.86 13.35 6.34
C SER A 236 2.62 12.74 5.15
N THR A 237 2.46 13.33 3.98
CA THR A 237 3.30 12.96 2.83
C THR A 237 4.75 13.33 3.10
N ARG A 238 5.67 12.55 2.53
CA ARG A 238 7.11 12.81 2.62
C ARG A 238 7.76 12.83 1.24
N PRO A 239 8.87 13.57 1.05
CA PRO A 239 9.69 13.46 -0.15
C PRO A 239 10.29 12.06 -0.30
N GLY A 240 10.71 11.70 -1.50
CA GLY A 240 11.41 10.45 -1.81
C GLY A 240 12.84 10.41 -1.27
#